data_bb7f1f258bed7caae0b91e16f5270d32
#
_entry.id   bb7f1f258bed7caae0b91e16f5270d32
#
_cell.length_a   1.000
_cell.length_b   1.000
_cell.length_c   1.000
_cell.angle_alpha   90.00
_cell.angle_beta   90.00
_cell.angle_gamma   90.00
#
_symmetry.space_group_name_H-M   'P 1'
#
loop_
_entity.id
_entity.type
_entity.pdbx_description
1 polymer ?
#
loop_
_entity_poly.entity_id
_entity_poly.type
_entity_poly.pdbx_seq_one_letter_code
_entity_poly.pdbx_strand_id
1 'polypeptide(L)'
;LVEESAHDDLLAKLVEKMESTQYGNPVDIRELDMGPLITPEAMDKLDEMIEAAVAAGCRVETGGARATDKGEGNFYQPTVLSGATADMAIAREEIFGPVLPVVKVKDLDEAIAIANESDYGLTSSIFTNNINAALKAARQLQYGETYINREHFEAMQGFHAGRRNSGIGGADGKHGLMEYVETHVTYIQTHD
;
A
#
# COMPACT_ATOMS: atom_id res chain seq x y z
N LEU A 1 -4.64 -2.48 -8.47
CA LEU A 1 -4.85 -2.65 -9.92
C LEU A 1 -5.21 -4.10 -10.18
N VAL A 2 -6.26 -4.36 -10.96
CA VAL A 2 -6.79 -5.71 -11.23
C VAL A 2 -7.16 -5.84 -12.69
N GLU A 3 -6.64 -6.88 -13.37
CA GLU A 3 -7.05 -7.17 -14.75
C GLU A 3 -8.55 -7.45 -14.84
N GLU A 4 -9.20 -6.98 -15.92
CA GLU A 4 -10.64 -7.11 -16.14
C GLU A 4 -11.16 -8.54 -15.92
N SER A 5 -10.40 -9.54 -16.39
CA SER A 5 -10.77 -10.95 -16.31
C SER A 5 -10.84 -11.51 -14.88
N ALA A 6 -10.15 -10.88 -13.93
CA ALA A 6 -10.09 -11.29 -12.52
C ALA A 6 -10.87 -10.34 -11.59
N HIS A 7 -11.36 -9.22 -12.12
CA HIS A 7 -11.89 -8.11 -11.32
C HIS A 7 -13.06 -8.53 -10.43
N ASP A 8 -14.09 -9.11 -11.00
CA ASP A 8 -15.33 -9.36 -10.25
C ASP A 8 -15.15 -10.46 -9.20
N ASP A 9 -14.39 -11.51 -9.51
CA ASP A 9 -14.05 -12.57 -8.57
C ASP A 9 -13.18 -12.05 -7.40
N LEU A 10 -12.21 -11.19 -7.70
CA LEU A 10 -11.36 -10.60 -6.66
C LEU A 10 -12.15 -9.61 -5.82
N LEU A 11 -12.98 -8.77 -6.43
CA LEU A 11 -13.81 -7.79 -5.73
C LEU A 11 -14.73 -8.49 -4.72
N ALA A 12 -15.40 -9.57 -5.12
CA ALA A 12 -16.26 -10.34 -4.22
C ALA A 12 -15.50 -10.88 -3.00
N LYS A 13 -14.27 -11.42 -3.21
CA LYS A 13 -13.41 -11.92 -2.13
C LYS A 13 -12.87 -10.80 -1.23
N LEU A 14 -12.59 -9.64 -1.80
CA LEU A 14 -12.16 -8.47 -1.01
C LEU A 14 -13.27 -7.97 -0.10
N VAL A 15 -14.51 -7.90 -0.62
CA VAL A 15 -15.69 -7.53 0.19
C VAL A 15 -15.87 -8.52 1.33
N GLU A 16 -15.90 -9.82 1.05
CA GLU A 16 -16.03 -10.88 2.07
C GLU A 16 -14.93 -10.76 3.15
N LYS A 17 -13.67 -10.54 2.72
CA LYS A 17 -12.55 -10.38 3.65
C LYS A 17 -12.68 -9.11 4.50
N MET A 18 -13.07 -7.99 3.92
CA MET A 18 -13.25 -6.73 4.65
C MET A 18 -14.42 -6.83 5.66
N GLU A 19 -15.54 -7.46 5.29
CA GLU A 19 -16.67 -7.68 6.19
C GLU A 19 -16.32 -8.61 7.36
N SER A 20 -15.42 -9.56 7.15
CA SER A 20 -14.93 -10.47 8.20
C SER A 20 -13.82 -9.88 9.08
N THR A 21 -13.27 -8.71 8.73
CA THR A 21 -12.19 -8.07 9.46
C THR A 21 -12.64 -7.65 10.85
N GLN A 22 -11.92 -8.14 11.87
CA GLN A 22 -12.18 -7.80 13.27
C GLN A 22 -11.47 -6.51 13.62
N TYR A 23 -12.23 -5.49 14.00
CA TYR A 23 -11.66 -4.20 14.39
C TYR A 23 -12.32 -3.64 15.65
N GLY A 24 -11.57 -2.86 16.40
CA GLY A 24 -12.05 -2.32 17.68
C GLY A 24 -10.90 -1.82 18.57
N ASN A 25 -11.18 -1.71 19.87
CA ASN A 25 -10.19 -1.28 20.85
C ASN A 25 -9.21 -2.44 21.18
N PRO A 26 -7.91 -2.32 20.89
CA PRO A 26 -6.92 -3.39 21.15
C PRO A 26 -6.65 -3.63 22.64
N VAL A 27 -7.11 -2.75 23.53
CA VAL A 27 -7.02 -2.97 24.98
C VAL A 27 -8.06 -3.99 25.45
N ASP A 28 -9.24 -3.99 24.82
CA ASP A 28 -10.36 -4.84 25.21
C ASP A 28 -10.36 -6.20 24.49
N ILE A 29 -9.83 -6.23 23.27
CA ILE A 29 -9.83 -7.40 22.41
C ILE A 29 -8.40 -7.72 21.96
N ARG A 30 -7.91 -8.94 22.27
CA ARG A 30 -6.53 -9.33 21.99
C ARG A 30 -6.27 -9.74 20.54
N GLU A 31 -7.27 -10.27 19.85
CA GLU A 31 -7.16 -10.77 18.49
C GLU A 31 -7.96 -9.87 17.55
N LEU A 32 -7.37 -8.72 17.21
CA LEU A 32 -7.89 -7.78 16.23
C LEU A 32 -7.02 -7.74 15.00
N ASP A 33 -7.66 -7.62 13.83
CA ASP A 33 -6.99 -7.32 12.57
C ASP A 33 -6.61 -5.84 12.48
N MET A 34 -7.41 -4.94 13.11
CA MET A 34 -7.24 -3.49 12.98
C MET A 34 -7.70 -2.73 14.24
N GLY A 35 -6.91 -1.74 14.65
CA GLY A 35 -7.24 -0.76 15.69
C GLY A 35 -7.89 0.52 15.14
N PRO A 36 -8.00 1.58 15.99
CA PRO A 36 -8.52 2.88 15.57
C PRO A 36 -7.51 3.68 14.74
N LEU A 37 -8.01 4.67 14.01
CA LEU A 37 -7.18 5.71 13.39
C LEU A 37 -6.54 6.60 14.46
N ILE A 38 -5.46 7.28 14.08
CA ILE A 38 -4.65 8.05 15.02
C ILE A 38 -5.36 9.29 15.56
N THR A 39 -6.15 10.00 14.74
CA THR A 39 -6.83 11.25 15.11
C THR A 39 -8.23 11.35 14.51
N PRO A 40 -9.11 12.21 15.07
CA PRO A 40 -10.38 12.54 14.44
C PRO A 40 -10.24 13.14 13.03
N GLU A 41 -9.22 13.97 12.80
CA GLU A 41 -8.97 14.59 11.50
C GLU A 41 -8.63 13.56 10.42
N ALA A 42 -8.04 12.43 10.81
CA ALA A 42 -7.84 11.31 9.90
C ALA A 42 -9.18 10.71 9.43
N MET A 43 -10.19 10.66 10.31
CA MET A 43 -11.54 10.24 9.91
C MET A 43 -12.20 11.27 8.99
N ASP A 44 -12.05 12.58 9.29
CA ASP A 44 -12.59 13.65 8.44
C ASP A 44 -12.00 13.55 7.02
N LYS A 45 -10.67 13.34 6.92
CA LYS A 45 -10.00 13.11 5.62
C LYS A 45 -10.58 11.92 4.87
N LEU A 46 -10.84 10.79 5.56
CA LEU A 46 -11.41 9.61 4.91
C LEU A 46 -12.83 9.86 4.41
N ASP A 47 -13.67 10.53 5.19
CA ASP A 47 -15.02 10.90 4.78
C ASP A 47 -14.97 11.75 3.49
N GLU A 48 -14.15 12.81 3.46
CA GLU A 48 -13.96 13.68 2.30
C GLU A 48 -13.45 12.91 1.07
N MET A 49 -12.47 12.02 1.24
CA MET A 49 -11.91 11.24 0.13
C MET A 49 -12.94 10.25 -0.44
N ILE A 50 -13.72 9.58 0.41
CA ILE A 50 -14.76 8.64 -0.03
C ILE A 50 -15.90 9.39 -0.72
N GLU A 51 -16.38 10.50 -0.14
CA GLU A 51 -17.41 11.34 -0.75
C GLU A 51 -16.99 11.83 -2.12
N ALA A 52 -15.76 12.33 -2.26
CA ALA A 52 -15.21 12.77 -3.55
C ALA A 52 -15.11 11.61 -4.55
N ALA A 53 -14.67 10.43 -4.11
CA ALA A 53 -14.60 9.24 -4.97
C ALA A 53 -15.99 8.78 -5.45
N VAL A 54 -16.99 8.78 -4.57
CA VAL A 54 -18.37 8.44 -4.92
C VAL A 54 -18.95 9.47 -5.90
N ALA A 55 -18.72 10.77 -5.66
CA ALA A 55 -19.13 11.83 -6.57
C ALA A 55 -18.48 11.70 -7.96
N ALA A 56 -17.26 11.15 -8.02
CA ALA A 56 -16.54 10.87 -9.27
C ALA A 56 -16.94 9.53 -9.93
N GLY A 57 -17.84 8.73 -9.32
CA GLY A 57 -18.40 7.52 -9.92
C GLY A 57 -17.98 6.20 -9.26
N CYS A 58 -17.18 6.23 -8.18
CA CYS A 58 -16.91 5.05 -7.39
C CYS A 58 -18.17 4.54 -6.68
N ARG A 59 -18.20 3.23 -6.41
CA ARG A 59 -19.19 2.60 -5.54
C ARG A 59 -18.54 2.11 -4.27
N VAL A 60 -19.19 2.35 -3.14
CA VAL A 60 -18.86 1.70 -1.87
C VAL A 60 -19.44 0.30 -1.89
N GLU A 61 -18.59 -0.70 -1.96
CA GLU A 61 -19.00 -2.11 -1.98
C GLU A 61 -19.24 -2.63 -0.55
N THR A 62 -18.43 -2.17 0.41
CA THR A 62 -18.61 -2.40 1.85
C THR A 62 -17.94 -1.30 2.66
N GLY A 63 -18.38 -1.09 3.91
CA GLY A 63 -17.86 -0.06 4.81
C GLY A 63 -18.26 1.37 4.41
N GLY A 64 -17.30 2.26 4.35
CA GLY A 64 -17.48 3.64 3.87
C GLY A 64 -17.93 4.63 4.93
N ALA A 65 -17.88 4.28 6.22
CA ALA A 65 -18.35 5.16 7.30
C ALA A 65 -17.58 4.97 8.61
N ARG A 66 -17.70 5.93 9.50
CA ARG A 66 -17.23 5.82 10.88
C ARG A 66 -18.00 4.73 11.62
N ALA A 67 -17.30 3.93 12.42
CA ALA A 67 -17.91 2.85 13.19
C ALA A 67 -18.34 3.37 14.57
N THR A 68 -19.59 3.74 14.73
CA THR A 68 -20.14 4.30 15.98
C THR A 68 -20.50 3.23 17.02
N ASP A 69 -20.48 1.95 16.64
CA ASP A 69 -20.79 0.80 17.49
C ASP A 69 -19.58 0.24 18.26
N LYS A 70 -18.37 0.80 18.04
CA LYS A 70 -17.12 0.31 18.65
C LYS A 70 -16.70 1.04 19.92
N GLY A 71 -17.57 1.92 20.45
CA GLY A 71 -17.27 2.73 21.64
C GLY A 71 -16.55 4.04 21.32
N GLU A 72 -15.89 4.62 22.32
CA GLU A 72 -15.11 5.85 22.15
C GLU A 72 -13.81 5.56 21.42
N GLY A 73 -13.53 6.29 20.35
CA GLY A 73 -12.30 6.16 19.54
C GLY A 73 -12.54 6.48 18.06
N ASN A 74 -11.44 6.54 17.32
CA ASN A 74 -11.45 6.92 15.90
C ASN A 74 -11.63 5.67 15.02
N PHE A 75 -12.71 4.93 15.21
CA PHE A 75 -12.96 3.69 14.47
C PHE A 75 -13.60 3.98 13.11
N TYR A 76 -13.03 3.39 12.07
CA TYR A 76 -13.53 3.48 10.70
C TYR A 76 -13.75 2.07 10.14
N GLN A 77 -14.81 1.90 9.37
CA GLN A 77 -15.16 0.61 8.80
C GLN A 77 -14.14 0.21 7.72
N PRO A 78 -13.67 -1.04 7.69
CA PRO A 78 -12.94 -1.57 6.54
C PRO A 78 -13.76 -1.40 5.27
N THR A 79 -13.17 -0.71 4.28
CA THR A 79 -13.91 -0.18 3.12
C THR A 79 -13.30 -0.66 1.82
N VAL A 80 -14.15 -1.09 0.88
CA VAL A 80 -13.78 -1.38 -0.51
C VAL A 80 -14.54 -0.45 -1.44
N LEU A 81 -13.81 0.21 -2.34
CA LEU A 81 -14.36 1.05 -3.40
C LEU A 81 -14.08 0.40 -4.75
N SER A 82 -15.12 0.22 -5.57
CA SER A 82 -15.00 -0.19 -6.97
C SER A 82 -15.24 0.99 -7.91
N GLY A 83 -14.86 0.83 -9.19
CA GLY A 83 -15.03 1.87 -10.20
C GLY A 83 -14.04 3.02 -10.09
N ALA A 84 -13.00 2.90 -9.26
CA ALA A 84 -11.93 3.89 -9.21
C ALA A 84 -11.12 3.87 -10.51
N THR A 85 -10.68 5.05 -10.94
CA THR A 85 -9.76 5.23 -12.06
C THR A 85 -8.42 5.78 -11.58
N ALA A 86 -7.37 5.58 -12.36
CA ALA A 86 -6.00 5.93 -11.97
C ALA A 86 -5.75 7.43 -11.75
N ASP A 87 -6.60 8.29 -12.29
CA ASP A 87 -6.53 9.75 -12.16
C ASP A 87 -7.28 10.30 -10.94
N MET A 88 -8.10 9.49 -10.27
CA MET A 88 -8.83 9.91 -9.07
C MET A 88 -7.89 10.09 -7.87
N ALA A 89 -8.17 11.09 -7.03
CA ALA A 89 -7.40 11.37 -5.82
C ALA A 89 -7.30 10.14 -4.90
N ILE A 90 -8.39 9.37 -4.74
CA ILE A 90 -8.44 8.14 -3.95
C ILE A 90 -7.47 7.06 -4.42
N ALA A 91 -7.03 7.09 -5.69
CA ALA A 91 -6.05 6.15 -6.26
C ALA A 91 -4.62 6.70 -6.26
N ARG A 92 -4.43 8.01 -6.07
CA ARG A 92 -3.13 8.70 -6.18
C ARG A 92 -2.56 9.17 -4.85
N GLU A 93 -3.40 9.57 -3.92
CA GLU A 93 -2.98 10.08 -2.62
C GLU A 93 -2.84 8.95 -1.60
N GLU A 94 -1.95 9.14 -0.64
CA GLU A 94 -1.81 8.23 0.50
C GLU A 94 -3.01 8.39 1.44
N ILE A 95 -3.81 7.33 1.54
CA ILE A 95 -5.09 7.36 2.28
C ILE A 95 -4.85 7.35 3.80
N PHE A 96 -3.90 6.56 4.28
CA PHE A 96 -3.64 6.31 5.71
C PHE A 96 -4.86 5.84 6.51
N GLY A 97 -5.63 4.92 5.92
CA GLY A 97 -6.84 4.38 6.52
C GLY A 97 -7.30 3.08 5.86
N PRO A 98 -8.33 2.43 6.42
CA PRO A 98 -8.79 1.12 5.97
C PRO A 98 -9.67 1.20 4.72
N VAL A 99 -9.22 1.91 3.71
CA VAL A 99 -9.95 2.12 2.45
C VAL A 99 -9.14 1.58 1.28
N LEU A 100 -9.72 0.65 0.54
CA LEU A 100 -9.09 -0.01 -0.60
C LEU A 100 -9.82 0.33 -1.91
N PRO A 101 -9.29 1.25 -2.72
CA PRO A 101 -9.80 1.48 -4.07
C PRO A 101 -9.32 0.38 -5.03
N VAL A 102 -10.24 -0.16 -5.83
CA VAL A 102 -9.97 -1.18 -6.85
C VAL A 102 -10.05 -0.55 -8.22
N VAL A 103 -8.92 -0.49 -8.91
CA VAL A 103 -8.79 0.06 -10.26
C VAL A 103 -8.68 -1.09 -11.27
N LYS A 104 -9.60 -1.13 -12.23
CA LYS A 104 -9.61 -2.12 -13.31
C LYS A 104 -8.60 -1.73 -14.39
N VAL A 105 -7.85 -2.72 -14.89
CA VAL A 105 -6.91 -2.56 -15.99
C VAL A 105 -7.12 -3.66 -17.03
N LYS A 106 -6.73 -3.39 -18.26
CA LYS A 106 -6.90 -4.35 -19.36
C LYS A 106 -5.84 -5.46 -19.33
N ASP A 107 -4.60 -5.12 -18.93
CA ASP A 107 -3.45 -6.02 -18.97
C ASP A 107 -2.33 -5.57 -18.02
N LEU A 108 -1.28 -6.40 -17.90
CA LEU A 108 -0.11 -6.12 -17.08
C LEU A 108 0.66 -4.87 -17.51
N ASP A 109 0.68 -4.54 -18.79
CA ASP A 109 1.41 -3.37 -19.28
C ASP A 109 0.76 -2.08 -18.78
N GLU A 110 -0.54 -2.00 -18.85
CA GLU A 110 -1.30 -0.89 -18.29
C GLU A 110 -1.15 -0.81 -16.77
N ALA A 111 -1.21 -1.96 -16.07
CA ALA A 111 -1.00 -2.00 -14.62
C ALA A 111 0.37 -1.44 -14.22
N ILE A 112 1.43 -1.83 -14.93
CA ILE A 112 2.80 -1.33 -14.68
C ILE A 112 2.90 0.17 -14.99
N ALA A 113 2.29 0.62 -16.10
CA ALA A 113 2.29 2.03 -16.48
C ALA A 113 1.63 2.89 -15.39
N ILE A 114 0.41 2.54 -14.98
CA ILE A 114 -0.33 3.23 -13.93
C ILE A 114 0.45 3.22 -12.59
N ALA A 115 0.98 2.07 -12.19
CA ALA A 115 1.76 1.97 -10.96
C ALA A 115 2.99 2.90 -10.99
N ASN A 116 3.65 3.02 -12.13
CA ASN A 116 4.83 3.87 -12.28
C ASN A 116 4.54 5.38 -12.39
N GLU A 117 3.30 5.78 -12.62
CA GLU A 117 2.87 7.19 -12.59
C GLU A 117 2.73 7.75 -11.16
N SER A 118 2.77 6.90 -10.14
CA SER A 118 2.70 7.33 -8.74
C SER A 118 3.89 8.22 -8.36
N ASP A 119 3.63 9.24 -7.54
CA ASP A 119 4.68 10.06 -6.92
C ASP A 119 5.41 9.32 -5.78
N TYR A 120 4.93 8.16 -5.39
CA TYR A 120 5.49 7.28 -4.37
C TYR A 120 6.17 6.05 -4.99
N GLY A 121 7.00 5.37 -4.21
CA GLY A 121 7.72 4.21 -4.70
C GLY A 121 8.39 3.41 -3.58
N LEU A 122 7.68 3.11 -2.48
CA LEU A 122 8.22 2.29 -1.40
C LEU A 122 8.13 0.81 -1.77
N THR A 123 6.94 0.24 -1.77
CA THR A 123 6.73 -1.18 -2.02
C THR A 123 5.68 -1.42 -3.09
N SER A 124 5.81 -2.52 -3.79
CA SER A 124 4.82 -3.02 -4.74
C SER A 124 4.68 -4.54 -4.62
N SER A 125 3.56 -5.10 -5.03
CA SER A 125 3.41 -6.54 -5.17
C SER A 125 2.66 -6.93 -6.43
N ILE A 126 2.96 -8.11 -6.94
CA ILE A 126 2.24 -8.75 -8.03
C ILE A 126 1.84 -10.17 -7.63
N PHE A 127 0.58 -10.51 -7.87
CA PHE A 127 0.05 -11.86 -7.70
C PHE A 127 -0.22 -12.47 -9.07
N THR A 128 0.52 -13.49 -9.45
CA THR A 128 0.40 -14.15 -10.75
C THR A 128 0.99 -15.56 -10.73
N ASN A 129 0.40 -16.47 -11.50
CA ASN A 129 0.96 -17.80 -11.75
C ASN A 129 1.88 -17.82 -12.99
N ASN A 130 1.99 -16.72 -13.71
CA ASN A 130 2.84 -16.60 -14.90
C ASN A 130 4.21 -16.04 -14.52
N ILE A 131 5.24 -16.88 -14.57
CA ILE A 131 6.61 -16.49 -14.23
C ILE A 131 7.15 -15.34 -15.13
N ASN A 132 6.77 -15.29 -16.39
CA ASN A 132 7.19 -14.21 -17.29
C ASN A 132 6.56 -12.87 -16.90
N ALA A 133 5.28 -12.88 -16.47
CA ALA A 133 4.61 -11.71 -15.94
C ALA A 133 5.28 -11.23 -14.64
N ALA A 134 5.60 -12.14 -13.73
CA ALA A 134 6.31 -11.83 -12.48
C ALA A 134 7.67 -11.18 -12.75
N LEU A 135 8.48 -11.77 -13.63
CA LEU A 135 9.80 -11.24 -14.00
C LEU A 135 9.71 -9.91 -14.75
N LYS A 136 8.69 -9.71 -15.57
CA LYS A 136 8.44 -8.44 -16.25
C LYS A 136 8.12 -7.35 -15.23
N ALA A 137 7.20 -7.60 -14.32
CA ALA A 137 6.84 -6.66 -13.26
C ALA A 137 8.06 -6.31 -12.37
N ALA A 138 8.83 -7.31 -11.93
CA ALA A 138 10.04 -7.10 -11.13
C ALA A 138 11.09 -6.22 -11.79
N ARG A 139 11.17 -6.21 -13.13
CA ARG A 139 12.12 -5.37 -13.88
C ARG A 139 11.59 -3.97 -14.18
N GLN A 140 10.28 -3.80 -14.30
CA GLN A 140 9.67 -2.58 -14.82
C GLN A 140 9.01 -1.72 -13.74
N LEU A 141 8.59 -2.30 -12.62
CA LEU A 141 8.06 -1.54 -11.48
C LEU A 141 9.17 -0.69 -10.84
N GLN A 142 8.90 0.60 -10.69
CA GLN A 142 9.88 1.59 -10.20
C GLN A 142 9.70 1.84 -8.69
N TYR A 143 9.76 0.77 -7.91
CA TYR A 143 9.63 0.77 -6.46
C TYR A 143 10.92 0.33 -5.80
N GLY A 144 11.08 0.64 -4.52
CA GLY A 144 12.22 0.15 -3.72
C GLY A 144 12.21 -1.36 -3.63
N GLU A 145 11.03 -1.93 -3.42
CA GLU A 145 10.82 -3.37 -3.31
C GLU A 145 9.65 -3.83 -4.17
N THR A 146 9.76 -5.05 -4.69
CA THR A 146 8.67 -5.71 -5.41
C THR A 146 8.52 -7.14 -4.86
N TYR A 147 7.33 -7.44 -4.37
CA TYR A 147 6.96 -8.75 -3.83
C TYR A 147 6.19 -9.56 -4.87
N ILE A 148 6.45 -10.86 -4.95
CA ILE A 148 5.78 -11.76 -5.88
C ILE A 148 5.04 -12.82 -5.09
N ASN A 149 3.70 -12.84 -5.22
CA ASN A 149 2.80 -13.80 -4.56
C ASN A 149 2.93 -13.85 -3.03
N ARG A 150 3.20 -12.71 -2.41
CA ARG A 150 3.28 -12.59 -0.95
C ARG A 150 2.94 -11.17 -0.48
N GLU A 151 2.69 -11.04 0.81
CA GLU A 151 2.52 -9.75 1.49
C GLU A 151 3.84 -8.95 1.57
N HIS A 152 3.71 -7.67 1.88
CA HIS A 152 4.82 -6.71 2.04
C HIS A 152 5.49 -6.90 3.42
N PHE A 153 6.29 -7.96 3.54
CA PHE A 153 7.09 -8.21 4.72
C PHE A 153 8.55 -8.37 4.29
N GLU A 154 9.34 -7.34 4.53
CA GLU A 154 10.75 -7.25 4.16
C GLU A 154 11.60 -8.23 4.98
N ALA A 155 12.68 -8.68 4.38
CA ALA A 155 13.68 -9.47 5.06
C ALA A 155 14.75 -8.54 5.65
N MET A 156 15.13 -8.73 6.91
CA MET A 156 16.13 -7.91 7.63
C MET A 156 17.47 -7.77 6.88
N GLN A 157 17.83 -8.75 6.07
CA GLN A 157 19.02 -8.70 5.21
C GLN A 157 18.79 -7.99 3.88
N GLY A 158 17.54 -7.67 3.54
CA GLY A 158 17.16 -6.88 2.37
C GLY A 158 17.48 -5.40 2.59
N PHE A 159 17.32 -4.60 1.55
CA PHE A 159 17.41 -3.16 1.65
C PHE A 159 16.04 -2.55 1.48
N HIS A 160 15.47 -2.05 2.57
CA HIS A 160 14.18 -1.37 2.58
C HIS A 160 14.37 0.12 2.30
N ALA A 161 14.04 0.55 1.11
CA ALA A 161 14.27 1.92 0.67
C ALA A 161 13.12 2.47 -0.17
N GLY A 162 12.66 3.67 0.16
CA GLY A 162 11.73 4.43 -0.67
C GLY A 162 12.38 5.02 -1.90
N ARG A 163 11.58 5.20 -2.94
CA ARG A 163 11.91 6.00 -4.12
C ARG A 163 10.94 7.16 -4.26
N ARG A 164 11.33 8.20 -4.98
CA ARG A 164 10.50 9.41 -5.19
C ARG A 164 10.11 10.02 -3.84
N ASN A 165 8.84 10.37 -3.64
CA ASN A 165 8.36 10.97 -2.37
C ASN A 165 8.31 9.99 -1.19
N SER A 166 8.51 8.69 -1.42
CA SER A 166 8.55 7.71 -0.33
C SER A 166 9.84 7.75 0.48
N GLY A 167 10.91 8.38 0.00
CA GLY A 167 12.11 8.59 0.81
C GLY A 167 13.41 8.70 0.03
N ILE A 168 14.47 9.01 0.78
CA ILE A 168 15.86 9.08 0.33
C ILE A 168 16.67 8.14 1.23
N GLY A 169 17.47 7.23 0.64
CA GLY A 169 18.17 6.20 1.40
C GLY A 169 17.22 5.10 1.88
N GLY A 170 17.65 4.34 2.85
CA GLY A 170 16.86 3.23 3.39
C GLY A 170 17.49 2.57 4.59
N ALA A 171 16.83 1.54 5.08
CA ALA A 171 17.25 0.76 6.24
C ALA A 171 17.60 -0.68 5.82
N ASP A 172 18.03 -1.47 6.78
CA ASP A 172 18.29 -2.90 6.69
C ASP A 172 19.42 -3.35 5.76
N GLY A 173 19.84 -4.57 5.94
CA GLY A 173 20.92 -5.19 5.20
C GLY A 173 22.25 -4.43 5.26
N LYS A 174 23.13 -4.75 4.32
CA LYS A 174 24.46 -4.11 4.23
C LYS A 174 24.38 -2.61 3.91
N HIS A 175 23.42 -2.22 3.08
CA HIS A 175 23.25 -0.81 2.71
C HIS A 175 22.78 0.03 3.89
N GLY A 176 21.79 -0.46 4.66
CA GLY A 176 21.34 0.22 5.88
C GLY A 176 22.45 0.37 6.91
N LEU A 177 23.32 -0.65 7.08
CA LEU A 177 24.48 -0.53 7.95
C LEU A 177 25.41 0.62 7.53
N MET A 178 25.59 0.84 6.23
CA MET A 178 26.49 1.89 5.71
C MET A 178 25.97 3.30 6.01
N GLU A 179 24.70 3.49 6.28
CA GLU A 179 24.12 4.79 6.70
C GLU A 179 24.55 5.21 8.11
N TYR A 180 25.05 4.26 8.93
CA TYR A 180 25.50 4.51 10.31
C TYR A 180 27.02 4.62 10.45
N VAL A 181 27.79 4.57 9.35
CA VAL A 181 29.25 4.64 9.37
C VAL A 181 29.77 5.69 8.39
N GLU A 182 30.92 6.28 8.73
CA GLU A 182 31.62 7.21 7.86
C GLU A 182 32.84 6.53 7.25
N THR A 183 33.10 6.81 5.98
CA THR A 183 34.31 6.32 5.31
C THR A 183 35.48 7.20 5.63
N HIS A 184 36.54 6.63 6.24
CA HIS A 184 37.82 7.30 6.45
C HIS A 184 38.91 6.63 5.62
N VAL A 185 39.65 7.43 4.85
CA VAL A 185 40.74 6.94 4.02
C VAL A 185 42.05 7.52 4.53
N THR A 186 43.05 6.67 4.78
CA THR A 186 44.38 7.08 5.24
C THR A 186 45.42 6.65 4.21
N TYR A 187 46.21 7.59 3.74
CA TYR A 187 47.40 7.35 2.90
C TYR A 187 48.64 7.49 3.76
N ILE A 188 49.47 6.46 3.83
CA ILE A 188 50.71 6.47 4.61
C ILE A 188 51.86 6.22 3.65
N GLN A 189 52.83 7.15 3.61
CA GLN A 189 54.08 6.99 2.93
C GLN A 189 55.21 6.92 3.94
N THR A 190 55.99 5.82 3.92
CA THR A 190 57.20 5.68 4.74
C THR A 190 58.42 6.04 3.85
N HIS A 191 59.37 6.71 4.46
CA HIS A 191 60.70 6.95 3.84
C HIS A 191 61.69 6.09 4.59
N ASP A 192 62.46 5.27 3.87
CA ASP A 192 63.60 4.51 4.41
C ASP A 192 64.77 5.47 4.67
#